data_3372a9b8b6b40d91fad3874dad5fdcce
#
_entry.id   3372a9b8b6b40d91fad3874dad5fdcce
#
_cell.length_a   1.000
_cell.length_b   1.000
_cell.length_c   1.000
_cell.angle_alpha   90.00
_cell.angle_beta   90.00
_cell.angle_gamma   90.00
#
_symmetry.space_group_name_H-M   'P 1'
#
loop_
_entity.id
_entity.type
_entity.pdbx_description
1 polymer ?
#
loop_
_entity_poly.entity_id
_entity_poly.type
_entity_poly.pdbx_seq_one_letter_code
_entity_poly.pdbx_strand_id
1 'polypeptide(L)'
;MGRLFSPPCGHSPTVRLVELVSLGYRTDLALLKAGGSEIEDRGDHYVVRSPHNPTHWWGNFLLLAETPPPEGAGVWLDRFAAAFPNAAHVALGFDTTSAGPGEIVWFSDRGFKAESMSVMTATDLVEPTHKGEAECRQLGSEEDWKQSVELGMACSGPHFEERSHRLYLEAKMRTQRQLVEGGLGAWFGAFVNGRLASQMGLFSAGDGLARFQSVETHPELRRRGLARSLLLHAGHYGLDEMGARTLVIVADPEYFAIDLYRTVGFVVTEVQLQVERSPASSLGPRLE
;
A
#
# COMPACT_ATOMS: atom_id res chain seq x y z
N MET A 1 -15.88 -34.37 -52.19
CA MET A 1 -15.47 -32.95 -52.03
C MET A 1 -16.12 -32.40 -50.75
N GLY A 2 -15.49 -32.63 -49.60
CA GLY A 2 -15.95 -32.18 -48.28
C GLY A 2 -15.12 -30.98 -47.88
N ARG A 3 -15.76 -29.81 -47.65
CA ARG A 3 -15.12 -28.63 -47.10
C ARG A 3 -15.05 -28.78 -45.59
N LEU A 4 -13.84 -28.83 -45.05
CA LEU A 4 -13.55 -28.69 -43.63
C LEU A 4 -13.77 -27.22 -43.24
N PHE A 5 -14.74 -26.96 -42.37
CA PHE A 5 -14.90 -25.70 -41.67
C PHE A 5 -13.94 -25.69 -40.48
N SER A 6 -12.92 -24.83 -40.52
CA SER A 6 -12.13 -24.47 -39.33
C SER A 6 -12.92 -23.49 -38.49
N PRO A 7 -12.97 -23.66 -37.11
CA PRO A 7 -13.60 -22.67 -36.26
C PRO A 7 -12.71 -21.42 -36.19
N PRO A 8 -13.32 -20.21 -36.01
CA PRO A 8 -12.56 -18.99 -35.88
C PRO A 8 -11.78 -19.01 -34.56
N CYS A 9 -10.48 -18.72 -34.62
CA CYS A 9 -9.66 -18.42 -33.48
C CYS A 9 -10.31 -17.28 -32.63
N GLY A 10 -10.79 -17.65 -31.46
CA GLY A 10 -11.22 -16.69 -30.48
C GLY A 10 -10.04 -15.82 -30.04
N HIS A 11 -10.01 -14.59 -30.48
CA HIS A 11 -9.15 -13.57 -29.88
C HIS A 11 -9.69 -13.34 -28.46
N SER A 12 -8.94 -13.80 -27.47
CA SER A 12 -9.11 -13.29 -26.10
C SER A 12 -8.93 -11.77 -26.18
N PRO A 13 -9.86 -10.97 -25.64
CA PRO A 13 -9.67 -9.54 -25.61
C PRO A 13 -8.44 -9.27 -24.74
N THR A 14 -7.38 -8.75 -25.36
CA THR A 14 -6.25 -8.18 -24.65
C THR A 14 -6.83 -7.01 -23.88
N VAL A 15 -7.03 -7.19 -22.55
CA VAL A 15 -7.46 -6.14 -21.64
C VAL A 15 -6.42 -5.03 -21.76
N ARG A 16 -6.77 -3.94 -22.45
CA ARG A 16 -6.00 -2.71 -22.36
C ARG A 16 -6.14 -2.28 -20.91
N LEU A 17 -5.06 -2.43 -20.14
CA LEU A 17 -4.92 -1.70 -18.87
C LEU A 17 -5.07 -0.23 -19.26
N VAL A 18 -6.14 0.42 -18.83
CA VAL A 18 -6.21 1.88 -18.86
C VAL A 18 -4.95 2.33 -18.15
N GLU A 19 -4.15 3.15 -18.81
CA GLU A 19 -2.86 3.58 -18.28
C GLU A 19 -3.14 4.41 -17.03
N LEU A 20 -2.92 3.82 -15.84
CA LEU A 20 -3.11 4.50 -14.56
C LEU A 20 -2.22 5.72 -14.52
N VAL A 21 -2.80 6.88 -14.23
CA VAL A 21 -2.04 8.14 -14.16
C VAL A 21 -1.30 8.29 -12.84
N SER A 22 -1.88 7.80 -11.73
CA SER A 22 -1.27 7.86 -10.40
C SER A 22 -0.16 6.82 -10.25
N LEU A 23 1.05 7.27 -10.00
CA LEU A 23 2.19 6.44 -9.65
C LEU A 23 1.93 5.65 -8.36
N GLY A 24 1.24 6.26 -7.40
CA GLY A 24 0.83 5.60 -6.16
C GLY A 24 -0.01 4.36 -6.45
N TYR A 25 -1.15 4.49 -7.15
CA TYR A 25 -2.01 3.36 -7.48
C TYR A 25 -1.37 2.37 -8.45
N ARG A 26 -0.59 2.84 -9.42
CA ARG A 26 0.14 1.95 -10.32
C ARG A 26 1.05 0.99 -9.56
N THR A 27 1.79 1.50 -8.57
CA THR A 27 2.65 0.67 -7.73
C THR A 27 1.86 -0.19 -6.73
N ASP A 28 0.76 0.32 -6.17
CA ASP A 28 -0.12 -0.46 -5.29
C ASP A 28 -0.74 -1.66 -6.03
N LEU A 29 -1.32 -1.43 -7.22
CA LEU A 29 -1.93 -2.50 -8.01
C LEU A 29 -0.89 -3.53 -8.48
N ALA A 30 0.34 -3.10 -8.83
CA ALA A 30 1.40 -4.02 -9.19
C ALA A 30 1.73 -4.99 -8.05
N LEU A 31 1.87 -4.49 -6.82
CA LEU A 31 2.16 -5.32 -5.66
C LEU A 31 0.97 -6.18 -5.23
N LEU A 32 -0.25 -5.65 -5.26
CA LEU A 32 -1.46 -6.42 -4.97
C LEU A 32 -1.61 -7.59 -5.96
N LYS A 33 -1.42 -7.33 -7.25
CA LYS A 33 -1.46 -8.38 -8.28
C LYS A 33 -0.39 -9.44 -8.07
N ALA A 34 0.84 -9.02 -7.78
CA ALA A 34 1.95 -9.95 -7.47
C ALA A 34 1.66 -10.76 -6.21
N GLY A 35 0.98 -10.18 -5.21
CA GLY A 35 0.52 -10.85 -4.00
C GLY A 35 -0.73 -11.73 -4.17
N GLY A 36 -1.21 -11.94 -5.40
CA GLY A 36 -2.35 -12.81 -5.69
C GLY A 36 -3.72 -12.16 -5.60
N SER A 37 -3.79 -10.82 -5.57
CA SER A 37 -5.06 -10.11 -5.69
C SER A 37 -5.57 -10.15 -7.13
N GLU A 38 -6.89 -10.21 -7.27
CA GLU A 38 -7.60 -10.12 -8.54
C GLU A 38 -7.88 -8.65 -8.86
N ILE A 39 -7.54 -8.22 -10.08
CA ILE A 39 -7.77 -6.85 -10.56
C ILE A 39 -8.60 -6.94 -11.83
N GLU A 40 -9.84 -6.48 -11.74
CA GLU A 40 -10.80 -6.51 -12.83
C GLU A 40 -11.02 -5.10 -13.38
N ASP A 41 -10.70 -4.88 -14.66
CA ASP A 41 -10.96 -3.63 -15.37
C ASP A 41 -12.42 -3.60 -15.85
N ARG A 42 -13.16 -2.58 -15.46
CA ARG A 42 -14.56 -2.31 -15.83
C ARG A 42 -14.70 -1.10 -16.77
N GLY A 43 -13.58 -0.54 -17.24
CA GLY A 43 -13.51 0.59 -18.16
C GLY A 43 -13.50 1.95 -17.44
N ASP A 44 -14.44 2.23 -16.55
CA ASP A 44 -14.52 3.46 -15.75
C ASP A 44 -13.96 3.28 -14.32
N HIS A 45 -13.63 2.04 -13.92
CA HIS A 45 -13.03 1.71 -12.64
C HIS A 45 -12.38 0.33 -12.65
N TYR A 46 -11.52 0.09 -11.67
CA TYR A 46 -11.01 -1.24 -11.33
C TYR A 46 -11.71 -1.77 -10.09
N VAL A 47 -12.00 -3.07 -10.08
CA VAL A 47 -12.41 -3.81 -8.88
C VAL A 47 -11.22 -4.63 -8.41
N VAL A 48 -10.70 -4.31 -7.24
CA VAL A 48 -9.54 -4.99 -6.63
C VAL A 48 -10.03 -5.90 -5.52
N ARG A 49 -9.66 -7.19 -5.58
CA ARG A 49 -10.05 -8.20 -4.58
C ARG A 49 -8.84 -8.97 -4.09
N SER A 50 -8.71 -9.11 -2.78
CA SER A 50 -7.71 -9.95 -2.10
C SER A 50 -8.40 -11.09 -1.35
N PRO A 51 -8.75 -12.21 -2.01
CA PRO A 51 -9.51 -13.31 -1.37
C PRO A 51 -8.79 -13.91 -0.17
N HIS A 52 -7.45 -13.88 -0.18
CA HIS A 52 -6.59 -14.40 0.89
C HIS A 52 -6.49 -13.46 2.12
N ASN A 53 -6.95 -12.21 2.01
CA ASN A 53 -7.03 -11.25 3.11
C ASN A 53 -8.28 -10.35 2.98
N PRO A 54 -9.49 -10.89 3.22
CA PRO A 54 -10.75 -10.17 2.98
C PRO A 54 -10.98 -8.98 3.93
N THR A 55 -10.22 -8.90 5.03
CA THR A 55 -10.28 -7.79 5.99
C THR A 55 -9.29 -6.66 5.66
N HIS A 56 -8.47 -6.82 4.63
CA HIS A 56 -7.58 -5.77 4.14
C HIS A 56 -8.36 -4.79 3.26
N TRP A 57 -8.70 -3.62 3.78
CA TRP A 57 -9.54 -2.64 3.08
C TRP A 57 -8.93 -2.20 1.74
N TRP A 58 -7.66 -1.83 1.75
CA TRP A 58 -6.90 -1.43 0.56
C TRP A 58 -6.35 -2.62 -0.27
N GLY A 59 -6.86 -3.79 -0.01
CA GLY A 59 -6.81 -4.97 -0.87
C GLY A 59 -8.18 -5.34 -1.44
N ASN A 60 -9.27 -4.67 -0.98
CA ASN A 60 -10.64 -4.92 -1.38
C ASN A 60 -11.37 -3.58 -1.58
N PHE A 61 -11.16 -2.95 -2.74
CA PHE A 61 -11.62 -1.59 -3.02
C PHE A 61 -11.98 -1.38 -4.49
N LEU A 62 -12.63 -0.27 -4.79
CA LEU A 62 -12.78 0.23 -6.16
C LEU A 62 -11.76 1.35 -6.41
N LEU A 63 -11.06 1.31 -7.54
CA LEU A 63 -10.25 2.40 -8.03
C LEU A 63 -10.97 3.04 -9.23
N LEU A 64 -11.44 4.25 -9.04
CA LEU A 64 -12.16 5.02 -10.04
C LEU A 64 -11.18 5.76 -10.95
N ALA A 65 -11.47 5.78 -12.26
CA ALA A 65 -10.66 6.53 -13.23
C ALA A 65 -10.71 8.05 -13.00
N GLU A 66 -11.80 8.55 -12.42
CA GLU A 66 -12.01 9.97 -12.12
C GLU A 66 -12.71 10.15 -10.78
N THR A 67 -12.50 11.30 -10.14
CA THR A 67 -13.28 11.68 -8.95
C THR A 67 -14.72 12.02 -9.35
N PRO A 68 -15.73 11.33 -8.82
CA PRO A 68 -17.11 11.58 -9.22
C PRO A 68 -17.60 12.92 -8.68
N PRO A 69 -18.47 13.63 -9.42
CA PRO A 69 -19.16 14.80 -8.89
C PRO A 69 -20.09 14.39 -7.74
N PRO A 70 -20.43 15.30 -6.82
CA PRO A 70 -21.25 14.99 -5.63
C PRO A 70 -22.53 14.23 -5.91
N GLU A 71 -23.27 14.60 -6.97
CA GLU A 71 -24.51 13.95 -7.39
C GLU A 71 -24.32 12.53 -7.92
N GLY A 72 -23.13 12.19 -8.42
CA GLY A 72 -22.76 10.87 -8.94
C GLY A 72 -22.14 9.94 -7.90
N ALA A 73 -21.71 10.46 -6.76
CA ALA A 73 -20.94 9.70 -5.78
C ALA A 73 -21.73 8.52 -5.17
N GLY A 74 -23.05 8.64 -5.02
CA GLY A 74 -23.91 7.56 -4.48
C GLY A 74 -23.87 6.29 -5.31
N VAL A 75 -23.77 6.39 -6.64
CA VAL A 75 -23.70 5.22 -7.55
C VAL A 75 -22.50 4.34 -7.23
N TRP A 76 -21.38 4.94 -6.81
CA TRP A 76 -20.17 4.20 -6.48
C TRP A 76 -20.29 3.40 -5.19
N LEU A 77 -21.09 3.87 -4.23
CA LEU A 77 -21.42 3.10 -3.02
C LEU A 77 -22.24 1.86 -3.35
N ASP A 78 -23.20 1.98 -4.26
CA ASP A 78 -24.01 0.85 -4.74
C ASP A 78 -23.13 -0.15 -5.51
N ARG A 79 -22.25 0.33 -6.38
CA ARG A 79 -21.27 -0.51 -7.11
C ARG A 79 -20.30 -1.21 -6.15
N PHE A 80 -19.82 -0.52 -5.11
CA PHE A 80 -19.00 -1.14 -4.09
C PHE A 80 -19.75 -2.25 -3.35
N ALA A 81 -20.98 -1.98 -2.90
CA ALA A 81 -21.81 -2.96 -2.22
C ALA A 81 -22.09 -4.20 -3.09
N ALA A 82 -22.32 -4.00 -4.40
CA ALA A 82 -22.49 -5.09 -5.35
C ALA A 82 -21.21 -5.92 -5.57
N ALA A 83 -20.04 -5.25 -5.60
CA ALA A 83 -18.74 -5.92 -5.77
C ALA A 83 -18.29 -6.65 -4.50
N PHE A 84 -18.68 -6.14 -3.31
CA PHE A 84 -18.22 -6.62 -2.00
C PHE A 84 -19.42 -6.79 -1.03
N PRO A 85 -20.35 -7.72 -1.28
CA PRO A 85 -21.58 -7.85 -0.50
C PRO A 85 -21.37 -8.21 0.97
N ASN A 86 -20.20 -8.77 1.32
CA ASN A 86 -19.85 -9.18 2.68
C ASN A 86 -18.81 -8.25 3.34
N ALA A 87 -18.41 -7.18 2.67
CA ALA A 87 -17.45 -6.25 3.26
C ALA A 87 -18.09 -5.43 4.38
N ALA A 88 -17.38 -5.34 5.50
CA ALA A 88 -17.78 -4.48 6.61
C ALA A 88 -17.33 -3.02 6.41
N HIS A 89 -16.52 -2.73 5.40
CA HIS A 89 -15.96 -1.42 5.08
C HIS A 89 -16.44 -0.93 3.71
N VAL A 90 -16.14 0.33 3.40
CA VAL A 90 -16.17 0.87 2.03
C VAL A 90 -14.82 1.54 1.79
N ALA A 91 -14.17 1.26 0.66
CA ALA A 91 -12.92 1.89 0.24
C ALA A 91 -12.98 2.23 -1.24
N LEU A 92 -12.75 3.51 -1.56
CA LEU A 92 -12.70 4.01 -2.93
C LEU A 92 -11.42 4.82 -3.13
N GLY A 93 -10.66 4.47 -4.16
CA GLY A 93 -9.50 5.23 -4.63
C GLY A 93 -9.87 6.03 -5.87
N PHE A 94 -9.12 7.10 -6.15
CA PHE A 94 -9.33 7.94 -7.33
C PHE A 94 -8.01 8.07 -8.07
N ASP A 95 -7.99 7.65 -9.34
CA ASP A 95 -6.78 7.67 -10.18
C ASP A 95 -6.49 9.10 -10.67
N THR A 96 -5.95 9.91 -9.75
CA THR A 96 -5.57 11.30 -9.98
C THR A 96 -4.23 11.62 -9.35
N THR A 97 -3.51 12.59 -9.87
CA THR A 97 -2.16 12.98 -9.40
C THR A 97 -2.11 14.36 -8.75
N SER A 98 -3.14 15.18 -8.91
CA SER A 98 -3.11 16.60 -8.53
C SER A 98 -4.34 17.12 -7.78
N ALA A 99 -5.34 16.30 -7.57
CA ALA A 99 -6.59 16.72 -6.92
C ALA A 99 -6.41 16.96 -5.42
N GLY A 100 -7.08 17.96 -4.90
CA GLY A 100 -7.05 18.30 -3.47
C GLY A 100 -8.17 17.62 -2.67
N PRO A 101 -8.07 17.61 -1.33
CA PRO A 101 -9.10 17.01 -0.47
C PRO A 101 -10.50 17.62 -0.67
N GLY A 102 -10.59 18.85 -1.18
CA GLY A 102 -11.86 19.52 -1.47
C GLY A 102 -12.73 18.79 -2.49
N GLU A 103 -12.12 18.01 -3.38
CA GLU A 103 -12.86 17.23 -4.40
C GLU A 103 -13.63 16.05 -3.80
N ILE A 104 -13.30 15.62 -2.59
CA ILE A 104 -13.91 14.48 -1.90
C ILE A 104 -14.71 14.87 -0.65
N VAL A 105 -15.00 16.17 -0.46
CA VAL A 105 -15.77 16.70 0.69
C VAL A 105 -17.15 16.03 0.80
N TRP A 106 -17.81 15.71 -0.33
CA TRP A 106 -19.08 15.00 -0.33
C TRP A 106 -19.06 13.69 0.49
N PHE A 107 -17.94 12.97 0.42
CA PHE A 107 -17.75 11.73 1.17
C PHE A 107 -17.51 12.02 2.66
N SER A 108 -16.75 13.06 3.00
CA SER A 108 -16.49 13.46 4.38
C SER A 108 -17.78 13.82 5.11
N ASP A 109 -18.69 14.56 4.46
CA ASP A 109 -20.00 14.92 5.00
C ASP A 109 -20.90 13.70 5.28
N ARG A 110 -20.54 12.53 4.76
CA ARG A 110 -21.26 11.24 4.94
C ARG A 110 -20.49 10.24 5.79
N GLY A 111 -19.56 10.74 6.60
CA GLY A 111 -18.81 9.94 7.58
C GLY A 111 -17.72 9.07 6.98
N PHE A 112 -17.27 9.37 5.77
CA PHE A 112 -16.04 8.79 5.24
C PHE A 112 -14.84 9.55 5.78
N LYS A 113 -13.77 8.83 6.08
CA LYS A 113 -12.45 9.40 6.21
C LYS A 113 -11.93 9.67 4.79
N ALA A 114 -11.70 10.93 4.48
CA ALA A 114 -11.14 11.37 3.22
C ALA A 114 -9.66 11.69 3.42
N GLU A 115 -8.79 11.10 2.60
CA GLU A 115 -7.34 11.23 2.72
C GLU A 115 -6.73 11.67 1.41
N SER A 116 -5.74 12.55 1.53
CA SER A 116 -4.89 13.02 0.44
C SER A 116 -3.46 12.62 0.79
N MET A 117 -3.00 11.49 0.26
CA MET A 117 -1.68 10.95 0.55
C MET A 117 -0.64 11.56 -0.37
N SER A 118 0.56 11.83 0.16
CA SER A 118 1.70 12.27 -0.64
C SER A 118 2.38 11.07 -1.29
N VAL A 119 2.45 11.06 -2.62
CA VAL A 119 3.31 10.14 -3.37
C VAL A 119 4.68 10.79 -3.49
N MET A 120 5.68 10.16 -2.91
CA MET A 120 7.04 10.67 -2.86
C MET A 120 7.97 9.77 -3.65
N THR A 121 8.92 10.38 -4.37
CA THR A 121 9.90 9.65 -5.17
C THR A 121 11.32 10.07 -4.86
N ALA A 122 12.27 9.16 -5.03
CA ALA A 122 13.70 9.42 -5.01
C ALA A 122 14.39 8.60 -6.11
N THR A 123 15.37 9.20 -6.80
CA THR A 123 16.24 8.54 -7.77
C THR A 123 17.67 8.39 -7.25
N ASP A 124 17.95 9.05 -6.13
CA ASP A 124 19.19 9.00 -5.39
C ASP A 124 18.90 9.23 -3.90
N LEU A 125 19.83 8.87 -3.03
CA LEU A 125 19.64 8.96 -1.59
C LEU A 125 20.69 9.87 -0.94
N VAL A 126 20.23 10.65 0.04
CA VAL A 126 21.08 11.56 0.80
C VAL A 126 21.56 10.86 2.08
N GLU A 127 22.87 10.64 2.18
CA GLU A 127 23.49 10.03 3.36
C GLU A 127 23.43 10.98 4.56
N PRO A 128 23.09 10.48 5.76
CA PRO A 128 23.11 11.26 6.97
C PRO A 128 24.56 11.40 7.48
N THR A 129 24.82 12.49 8.18
CA THR A 129 26.11 12.72 8.87
C THR A 129 26.37 11.69 9.99
N HIS A 130 25.32 11.08 10.53
CA HIS A 130 25.41 10.10 11.61
C HIS A 130 24.60 8.86 11.26
N LYS A 131 25.23 7.69 11.25
CA LYS A 131 24.57 6.40 11.09
C LYS A 131 24.05 5.95 12.46
N GLY A 132 22.83 5.42 12.50
CA GLY A 132 22.29 4.79 13.70
C GLY A 132 23.03 3.48 14.06
N GLU A 133 23.02 3.10 15.33
CA GLU A 133 23.71 1.90 15.85
C GLU A 133 22.93 0.59 15.65
N ALA A 134 21.92 0.55 14.80
CA ALA A 134 21.12 -0.67 14.56
C ALA A 134 21.75 -1.54 13.48
N GLU A 135 21.67 -2.85 13.67
CA GLU A 135 21.95 -3.83 12.62
C GLU A 135 20.80 -3.84 11.61
N CYS A 136 21.03 -3.31 10.42
CA CYS A 136 20.06 -3.34 9.33
C CYS A 136 20.33 -4.54 8.43
N ARG A 137 19.32 -5.41 8.26
CA ARG A 137 19.42 -6.59 7.39
C ARG A 137 18.06 -7.04 6.87
N GLN A 138 18.07 -7.90 5.88
CA GLN A 138 16.85 -8.57 5.42
C GLN A 138 16.34 -9.56 6.47
N LEU A 139 15.03 -9.73 6.56
CA LEU A 139 14.40 -10.81 7.32
C LEU A 139 14.58 -12.13 6.56
N GLY A 140 15.00 -13.18 7.28
CA GLY A 140 15.26 -14.48 6.67
C GLY A 140 14.73 -15.66 7.48
N SER A 141 14.74 -15.55 8.82
CA SER A 141 14.33 -16.65 9.69
C SER A 141 12.83 -16.63 10.03
N GLU A 142 12.29 -17.77 10.43
CA GLU A 142 10.92 -17.85 10.97
C GLU A 142 10.73 -16.91 12.17
N GLU A 143 11.75 -16.74 12.99
CA GLU A 143 11.70 -15.85 14.13
C GLU A 143 11.64 -14.37 13.71
N ASP A 144 12.36 -13.98 12.65
CA ASP A 144 12.27 -12.62 12.10
C ASP A 144 10.84 -12.31 11.66
N TRP A 145 10.17 -13.23 10.94
CA TRP A 145 8.80 -13.05 10.48
C TRP A 145 7.78 -12.99 11.62
N LYS A 146 7.99 -13.76 12.70
CA LYS A 146 7.17 -13.63 13.92
C LYS A 146 7.36 -12.28 14.58
N GLN A 147 8.60 -11.83 14.74
CA GLN A 147 8.89 -10.51 15.29
C GLN A 147 8.29 -9.39 14.43
N SER A 148 8.20 -9.57 13.11
CA SER A 148 7.55 -8.64 12.18
C SER A 148 6.06 -8.46 12.51
N VAL A 149 5.33 -9.54 12.78
CA VAL A 149 3.93 -9.47 13.20
C VAL A 149 3.80 -8.77 14.56
N GLU A 150 4.64 -9.12 15.54
CA GLU A 150 4.61 -8.50 16.87
C GLU A 150 4.93 -7.00 16.81
N LEU A 151 5.87 -6.60 15.95
CA LEU A 151 6.17 -5.19 15.74
C LEU A 151 4.96 -4.46 15.10
N GLY A 152 4.30 -5.05 14.12
CA GLY A 152 3.07 -4.52 13.55
C GLY A 152 1.97 -4.34 14.61
N MET A 153 1.78 -5.34 15.48
CA MET A 153 0.85 -5.24 16.61
C MET A 153 1.21 -4.09 17.56
N ALA A 154 2.49 -3.93 17.89
CA ALA A 154 2.95 -2.84 18.76
C ALA A 154 2.81 -1.44 18.12
N CYS A 155 2.85 -1.35 16.79
CA CYS A 155 2.67 -0.10 16.04
C CYS A 155 1.20 0.27 15.83
N SER A 156 0.29 -0.67 16.01
CA SER A 156 -1.15 -0.46 15.84
C SER A 156 -1.74 0.33 17.00
N GLY A 157 -2.68 1.22 16.70
CA GLY A 157 -3.38 1.98 17.73
C GLY A 157 -4.40 1.14 18.50
N PRO A 158 -4.94 1.66 19.62
CA PRO A 158 -5.89 0.94 20.48
C PRO A 158 -7.28 0.73 19.87
N HIS A 159 -7.50 1.14 18.62
CA HIS A 159 -8.82 1.14 17.97
C HIS A 159 -9.15 -0.17 17.25
N PHE A 160 -8.21 -1.12 17.20
CA PHE A 160 -8.43 -2.40 16.54
C PHE A 160 -8.73 -3.50 17.56
N GLU A 161 -9.69 -4.37 17.22
CA GLU A 161 -9.89 -5.60 17.98
C GLU A 161 -8.65 -6.50 17.77
N GLU A 162 -7.96 -6.82 18.87
CA GLU A 162 -6.62 -7.42 18.87
C GLU A 162 -6.54 -8.70 18.03
N ARG A 163 -7.51 -9.59 18.17
CA ARG A 163 -7.51 -10.88 17.47
C ARG A 163 -7.68 -10.71 15.95
N SER A 164 -8.62 -9.89 15.53
CA SER A 164 -8.88 -9.62 14.10
C SER A 164 -7.71 -8.92 13.46
N HIS A 165 -7.09 -7.98 14.18
CA HIS A 165 -5.93 -7.25 13.69
C HIS A 165 -4.70 -8.16 13.55
N ARG A 166 -4.47 -9.06 14.51
CA ARG A 166 -3.40 -10.08 14.43
C ARG A 166 -3.59 -10.97 13.21
N LEU A 167 -4.80 -11.50 12.97
CA LEU A 167 -5.09 -12.31 11.79
C LEU A 167 -4.82 -11.56 10.48
N TYR A 168 -5.19 -10.28 10.43
CA TYR A 168 -4.87 -9.41 9.30
C TYR A 168 -3.37 -9.29 9.07
N LEU A 169 -2.58 -9.00 10.14
CA LEU A 169 -1.12 -8.85 10.05
C LEU A 169 -0.44 -10.16 9.67
N GLU A 170 -0.87 -11.29 10.21
CA GLU A 170 -0.35 -12.61 9.85
C GLU A 170 -0.60 -12.93 8.36
N ALA A 171 -1.81 -12.64 7.86
CA ALA A 171 -2.12 -12.81 6.45
C ALA A 171 -1.29 -11.86 5.57
N LYS A 172 -1.15 -10.60 5.98
CA LYS A 172 -0.31 -9.61 5.30
C LYS A 172 1.15 -10.08 5.25
N MET A 173 1.75 -10.44 6.38
CA MET A 173 3.15 -10.86 6.43
C MET A 173 3.40 -12.15 5.66
N ARG A 174 2.44 -13.07 5.61
CA ARG A 174 2.53 -14.26 4.76
C ARG A 174 2.62 -13.90 3.28
N THR A 175 1.79 -12.98 2.81
CA THR A 175 1.86 -12.47 1.43
C THR A 175 3.19 -11.76 1.16
N GLN A 176 3.66 -10.90 2.06
CA GLN A 176 4.94 -10.21 1.89
C GLN A 176 6.11 -11.21 1.83
N ARG A 177 6.11 -12.23 2.67
CA ARG A 177 7.09 -13.30 2.64
C ARG A 177 7.09 -14.07 1.31
N GLN A 178 5.92 -14.37 0.76
CA GLN A 178 5.80 -15.00 -0.57
C GLN A 178 6.39 -14.13 -1.67
N LEU A 179 6.21 -12.81 -1.61
CA LEU A 179 6.84 -11.89 -2.57
C LEU A 179 8.38 -11.90 -2.43
N VAL A 180 8.91 -11.96 -1.21
CA VAL A 180 10.36 -12.08 -0.96
C VAL A 180 10.89 -13.42 -1.48
N GLU A 181 10.25 -14.53 -1.16
CA GLU A 181 10.60 -15.87 -1.62
C GLU A 181 10.50 -16.01 -3.16
N GLY A 182 9.58 -15.26 -3.77
CA GLY A 182 9.43 -15.12 -5.22
C GLY A 182 10.44 -14.19 -5.90
N GLY A 183 11.36 -13.57 -5.13
CA GLY A 183 12.41 -12.68 -5.66
C GLY A 183 11.91 -11.31 -6.14
N LEU A 184 10.71 -10.87 -5.72
CA LEU A 184 10.17 -9.57 -6.12
C LEU A 184 10.82 -8.40 -5.36
N GLY A 185 11.46 -8.65 -4.24
CA GLY A 185 12.11 -7.67 -3.38
C GLY A 185 12.50 -8.28 -2.05
N ALA A 186 12.58 -7.45 -1.00
CA ALA A 186 12.98 -7.89 0.32
C ALA A 186 12.18 -7.18 1.43
N TRP A 187 12.12 -7.82 2.59
CA TRP A 187 11.63 -7.22 3.83
C TRP A 187 12.82 -6.99 4.76
N PHE A 188 12.95 -5.78 5.25
CA PHE A 188 14.11 -5.33 6.02
C PHE A 188 13.74 -5.06 7.47
N GLY A 189 14.70 -5.31 8.36
CA GLY A 189 14.61 -5.02 9.78
C GLY A 189 15.84 -4.30 10.30
N ALA A 190 15.62 -3.33 11.19
CA ALA A 190 16.63 -2.76 12.06
C ALA A 190 16.53 -3.42 13.42
N PHE A 191 17.58 -4.12 13.83
CA PHE A 191 17.64 -4.89 15.06
C PHE A 191 18.45 -4.16 16.13
N VAL A 192 17.93 -4.15 17.35
CA VAL A 192 18.60 -3.63 18.55
C VAL A 192 18.65 -4.76 19.57
N ASN A 193 19.84 -5.20 19.94
CA ASN A 193 20.07 -6.32 20.84
C ASN A 193 19.32 -7.62 20.40
N GLY A 194 19.31 -7.89 19.08
CA GLY A 194 18.64 -9.06 18.51
C GLY A 194 17.13 -8.96 18.39
N ARG A 195 16.52 -7.87 18.83
CA ARG A 195 15.09 -7.61 18.72
C ARG A 195 14.77 -6.69 17.53
N LEU A 196 13.79 -7.05 16.72
CA LEU A 196 13.31 -6.22 15.62
C LEU A 196 12.68 -4.93 16.17
N ALA A 197 13.27 -3.79 15.85
CA ALA A 197 12.91 -2.48 16.36
C ALA A 197 12.24 -1.58 15.30
N SER A 198 12.60 -1.77 14.04
CA SER A 198 11.98 -1.10 12.89
C SER A 198 11.92 -2.04 11.70
N GLN A 199 10.92 -1.90 10.85
CA GLN A 199 10.76 -2.75 9.66
C GLN A 199 10.20 -1.98 8.48
N MET A 200 10.46 -2.50 7.28
CA MET A 200 9.84 -2.08 6.03
C MET A 200 10.07 -3.10 4.93
N GLY A 201 9.17 -3.15 3.95
CA GLY A 201 9.36 -3.88 2.70
C GLY A 201 9.82 -2.95 1.59
N LEU A 202 10.55 -3.49 0.62
CA LEU A 202 10.83 -2.85 -0.66
C LEU A 202 10.66 -3.86 -1.78
N PHE A 203 9.79 -3.57 -2.72
CA PHE A 203 9.41 -4.50 -3.80
C PHE A 203 9.42 -3.82 -5.16
N SER A 204 9.82 -4.54 -6.18
CA SER A 204 9.68 -4.11 -7.58
C SER A 204 8.21 -3.97 -7.96
N ALA A 205 7.85 -2.83 -8.52
CA ALA A 205 6.54 -2.57 -9.08
C ALA A 205 6.55 -2.54 -10.62
N GLY A 206 7.63 -3.06 -11.24
CA GLY A 206 7.84 -3.02 -12.69
C GLY A 206 8.42 -1.69 -13.17
N ASP A 207 8.79 -1.60 -14.43
CA ASP A 207 9.24 -0.38 -15.13
C ASP A 207 10.39 0.38 -14.44
N GLY A 208 11.21 -0.30 -13.62
CA GLY A 208 12.28 0.30 -12.83
C GLY A 208 11.78 1.06 -11.61
N LEU A 209 10.57 0.78 -11.14
CA LEU A 209 10.00 1.30 -9.90
C LEU A 209 10.21 0.30 -8.77
N ALA A 210 10.56 0.80 -7.58
CA ALA A 210 10.54 0.02 -6.35
C ALA A 210 9.70 0.75 -5.29
N ARG A 211 8.72 0.05 -4.71
CA ARG A 211 7.75 0.60 -3.76
C ARG A 211 8.05 0.16 -2.34
N PHE A 212 8.22 1.11 -1.45
CA PHE A 212 8.28 0.88 -0.01
C PHE A 212 6.91 0.50 0.56
N GLN A 213 6.92 -0.42 1.53
CA GLN A 213 5.74 -0.90 2.22
C GLN A 213 5.96 -0.86 3.74
N SER A 214 4.94 -0.42 4.48
CA SER A 214 4.87 -0.58 5.95
C SER A 214 6.12 -0.12 6.71
N VAL A 215 6.46 1.16 6.58
CA VAL A 215 7.55 1.76 7.38
C VAL A 215 7.09 1.90 8.82
N GLU A 216 7.56 1.01 9.69
CA GLU A 216 7.14 0.91 11.08
C GLU A 216 8.33 0.95 12.02
N THR A 217 8.19 1.59 13.18
CA THR A 217 9.18 1.59 14.27
C THR A 217 8.46 1.44 15.59
N HIS A 218 8.94 0.51 16.43
CA HIS A 218 8.39 0.24 17.75
C HIS A 218 8.23 1.56 18.53
N PRO A 219 7.05 1.86 19.11
CA PRO A 219 6.78 3.15 19.74
C PRO A 219 7.84 3.61 20.73
N GLU A 220 8.32 2.71 21.60
CA GLU A 220 9.34 3.01 22.61
C GLU A 220 10.75 3.25 22.03
N LEU A 221 10.99 2.86 20.76
CA LEU A 221 12.30 2.97 20.11
C LEU A 221 12.33 4.04 19.01
N ARG A 222 11.25 4.82 18.88
CA ARG A 222 11.18 5.96 17.95
C ARG A 222 12.21 7.04 18.31
N ARG A 223 12.51 7.90 17.30
CA ARG A 223 13.44 9.05 17.42
C ARG A 223 14.89 8.67 17.71
N ARG A 224 15.28 7.42 17.41
CA ARG A 224 16.63 6.88 17.55
C ARG A 224 17.35 6.68 16.20
N GLY A 225 16.82 7.23 15.11
CA GLY A 225 17.37 7.11 13.77
C GLY A 225 17.14 5.77 13.07
N LEU A 226 16.44 4.80 13.70
CA LEU A 226 16.25 3.44 13.19
C LEU A 226 15.59 3.39 11.81
N ALA A 227 14.45 4.09 11.66
CA ALA A 227 13.74 4.13 10.39
C ALA A 227 14.57 4.78 9.27
N ARG A 228 15.38 5.82 9.60
CA ARG A 228 16.27 6.46 8.63
C ARG A 228 17.35 5.50 8.15
N SER A 229 18.06 4.85 9.07
CA SER A 229 19.12 3.89 8.73
C SER A 229 18.57 2.74 7.89
N LEU A 230 17.37 2.24 8.26
CA LEU A 230 16.74 1.16 7.55
C LEU A 230 16.26 1.59 6.15
N LEU A 231 15.70 2.80 6.02
CA LEU A 231 15.25 3.36 4.75
C LEU A 231 16.41 3.52 3.75
N LEU A 232 17.56 4.01 4.22
CA LEU A 232 18.77 4.10 3.40
C LEU A 232 19.29 2.71 2.99
N HIS A 233 19.36 1.79 3.95
CA HIS A 233 19.80 0.42 3.67
C HIS A 233 18.92 -0.27 2.62
N ALA A 234 17.60 -0.20 2.78
CA ALA A 234 16.66 -0.76 1.83
C ALA A 234 16.64 -0.01 0.49
N GLY A 235 16.80 1.32 0.53
CA GLY A 235 16.84 2.14 -0.68
C GLY A 235 18.07 1.88 -1.54
N HIS A 236 19.25 1.73 -0.94
CA HIS A 236 20.45 1.31 -1.67
C HIS A 236 20.29 -0.08 -2.29
N TYR A 237 19.73 -1.04 -1.53
CA TYR A 237 19.39 -2.33 -2.10
C TYR A 237 18.48 -2.20 -3.32
N GLY A 238 17.48 -1.31 -3.27
CA GLY A 238 16.58 -1.05 -4.40
C GLY A 238 17.30 -0.50 -5.64
N LEU A 239 18.17 0.50 -5.44
CA LEU A 239 18.90 1.14 -6.54
C LEU A 239 20.01 0.24 -7.08
N ASP A 240 20.82 -0.37 -6.21
CA ASP A 240 22.07 -1.05 -6.57
C ASP A 240 21.83 -2.53 -6.93
N GLU A 241 20.98 -3.24 -6.17
CA GLU A 241 20.78 -4.69 -6.31
C GLU A 241 19.54 -5.02 -7.16
N MET A 242 18.42 -4.29 -6.97
CA MET A 242 17.21 -4.52 -7.77
C MET A 242 17.24 -3.77 -9.10
N GLY A 243 18.16 -2.82 -9.30
CA GLY A 243 18.25 -1.98 -10.50
C GLY A 243 17.05 -1.02 -10.65
N ALA A 244 16.42 -0.62 -9.55
CA ALA A 244 15.36 0.37 -9.58
C ALA A 244 15.93 1.74 -10.02
N ARG A 245 15.17 2.46 -10.84
CA ARG A 245 15.50 3.84 -11.22
C ARG A 245 14.79 4.87 -10.35
N THR A 246 13.70 4.44 -9.72
CA THR A 246 12.87 5.32 -8.88
C THR A 246 12.33 4.53 -7.70
N LEU A 247 12.60 5.04 -6.53
CA LEU A 247 12.03 4.59 -5.26
C LEU A 247 10.73 5.34 -5.01
N VAL A 248 9.68 4.66 -4.56
CA VAL A 248 8.35 5.24 -4.33
C VAL A 248 7.89 4.98 -2.90
N ILE A 249 7.43 6.03 -2.23
CA ILE A 249 6.75 5.97 -0.92
C ILE A 249 5.41 6.71 -1.05
N VAL A 250 4.35 6.15 -0.50
CA VAL A 250 3.09 6.88 -0.26
C VAL A 250 2.93 7.09 1.23
N ALA A 251 2.74 8.33 1.64
CA ALA A 251 2.74 8.73 3.04
C ALA A 251 1.63 9.74 3.34
N ASP A 252 1.11 9.69 4.56
CA ASP A 252 0.23 10.74 5.10
C ASP A 252 1.03 12.04 5.24
N PRO A 253 0.61 13.15 4.58
CA PRO A 253 1.31 14.42 4.62
C PRO A 253 1.34 15.06 6.03
N GLU A 254 0.41 14.71 6.89
CA GLU A 254 0.33 15.22 8.27
C GLU A 254 1.12 14.36 9.26
N TYR A 255 1.59 13.19 8.84
CA TYR A 255 2.35 12.30 9.71
C TYR A 255 3.84 12.65 9.68
N PHE A 256 4.46 12.71 10.84
CA PHE A 256 5.87 13.13 11.02
C PHE A 256 6.89 12.36 10.17
N ALA A 257 6.55 11.18 9.66
CA ALA A 257 7.45 10.37 8.83
C ALA A 257 7.77 11.04 7.48
N ILE A 258 6.90 11.94 6.99
CA ILE A 258 7.15 12.64 5.71
C ILE A 258 8.44 13.48 5.76
N ASP A 259 8.73 14.09 6.91
CA ASP A 259 9.96 14.86 7.08
C ASP A 259 11.19 13.96 7.10
N LEU A 260 11.07 12.75 7.66
CA LEU A 260 12.12 11.75 7.58
C LEU A 260 12.44 11.41 6.11
N TYR A 261 11.41 11.17 5.28
CA TYR A 261 11.60 10.82 3.87
C TYR A 261 12.28 11.96 3.09
N ARG A 262 11.89 13.20 3.35
CA ARG A 262 12.56 14.39 2.76
C ARG A 262 14.03 14.46 3.12
N THR A 263 14.42 14.11 4.34
CA THR A 263 15.84 14.15 4.79
C THR A 263 16.73 13.13 4.10
N VAL A 264 16.17 12.10 3.49
CA VAL A 264 16.90 11.06 2.74
C VAL A 264 16.75 11.18 1.22
N GLY A 265 16.18 12.28 0.73
CA GLY A 265 16.15 12.61 -0.70
C GLY A 265 14.80 12.45 -1.39
N PHE A 266 13.74 12.02 -0.69
CA PHE A 266 12.42 11.92 -1.31
C PHE A 266 11.77 13.29 -1.48
N VAL A 267 11.13 13.49 -2.63
CA VAL A 267 10.33 14.67 -2.96
C VAL A 267 8.88 14.26 -3.25
N VAL A 268 7.93 15.11 -2.90
CA VAL A 268 6.52 14.89 -3.26
C VAL A 268 6.36 15.16 -4.76
N THR A 269 5.86 14.18 -5.48
CA THR A 269 5.65 14.26 -6.93
C THR A 269 4.18 14.24 -7.33
N GLU A 270 3.33 13.57 -6.55
CA GLU A 270 1.90 13.42 -6.81
C GLU A 270 1.12 13.39 -5.50
N VAL A 271 -0.19 13.46 -5.66
CA VAL A 271 -1.17 13.24 -4.59
C VAL A 271 -2.00 12.01 -4.94
N GLN A 272 -2.23 11.12 -3.97
CA GLN A 272 -3.12 9.97 -4.08
C GLN A 272 -4.36 10.22 -3.23
N LEU A 273 -5.53 10.35 -3.87
CA LEU A 273 -6.79 10.56 -3.17
C LEU A 273 -7.48 9.23 -2.86
N GLN A 274 -8.06 9.18 -1.67
CA GLN A 274 -8.80 8.00 -1.22
C GLN A 274 -9.86 8.37 -0.18
N VAL A 275 -10.91 7.54 -0.11
CA VAL A 275 -11.92 7.62 0.94
C VAL A 275 -12.20 6.25 1.50
N GLU A 276 -12.37 6.16 2.80
CA GLU A 276 -12.73 4.92 3.47
C GLU A 276 -13.78 5.15 4.56
N ARG A 277 -14.58 4.15 4.82
CA ARG A 277 -15.57 4.16 5.90
C ARG A 277 -15.56 2.82 6.63
N SER A 278 -15.33 2.91 7.94
CA SER A 278 -15.44 1.77 8.85
C SER A 278 -16.90 1.35 9.07
N PRO A 279 -17.16 0.11 9.52
CA PRO A 279 -18.47 -0.28 10.04
C PRO A 279 -18.92 0.64 11.17
N ALA A 280 -20.21 0.93 11.23
CA ALA A 280 -20.80 1.85 12.22
C ALA A 280 -20.53 1.47 13.70
N SER A 281 -20.18 0.21 13.98
CA SER A 281 -19.84 -0.28 15.32
C SER A 281 -18.44 0.09 15.82
N SER A 282 -17.58 0.65 14.98
CA SER A 282 -16.22 1.09 15.35
C SER A 282 -16.12 2.59 15.68
N LEU A 283 -17.20 3.33 15.50
CA LEU A 283 -17.30 4.71 15.99
C LEU A 283 -17.76 4.66 17.45
N GLY A 284 -16.80 4.54 18.37
CA GLY A 284 -17.04 4.87 19.77
C GLY A 284 -17.57 6.31 19.87
N PRO A 285 -18.32 6.67 20.96
CA PRO A 285 -18.87 8.01 21.11
C PRO A 285 -17.73 9.02 20.95
N ARG A 286 -17.91 10.02 20.09
CA ARG A 286 -17.04 11.20 20.05
C ARG A 286 -17.07 11.77 21.47
N LEU A 287 -15.96 11.71 22.18
CA LEU A 287 -15.78 12.54 23.37
C LEU A 287 -15.78 13.98 22.87
N GLU A 288 -16.81 14.72 23.28
CA GLU A 288 -16.93 16.16 23.10
C GLU A 288 -15.78 16.91 23.79
#